data_eb9602885aee7e23679224c1932bbd0b
#
_entry.id   eb9602885aee7e23679224c1932bbd0b
#
_cell.length_a   1.000
_cell.length_b   1.000
_cell.length_c   1.000
_cell.angle_alpha   90.00
_cell.angle_beta   90.00
_cell.angle_gamma   90.00
#
_symmetry.space_group_name_H-M   'P 1'
#
loop_
_entity.id
_entity.type
_entity.pdbx_description
1 polymer ?
#
loop_
_entity_poly.entity_id
_entity_poly.type
_entity_poly.pdbx_seq_one_letter_code
_entity_poly.pdbx_strand_id
1 'polypeptide(L)'
;HSIYYTELPSYFIVFAIFDEYNEEIPWDKTVEMCNDFGLVHVPVLYDGQWDLDKIKECYTGVSVYNGWQPKKTVPDFKTFREMILEGLLIERFADPTQEGYVTRVADSFHYDNFANHVVKFLRKGHVTTSDHWMSEQMIKNRLKAK
;
A
#
# COMPACT_ATOMS: atom_id res chain seq x y z
N HIS A 1 -2.15 -3.74 11.51
CA HIS A 1 -1.87 -2.72 10.51
C HIS A 1 -1.41 -1.42 11.16
N SER A 2 -0.36 -0.84 10.64
CA SER A 2 0.16 0.45 11.10
C SER A 2 -0.52 1.65 10.39
N ILE A 3 -1.26 1.41 9.31
CA ILE A 3 -1.94 2.44 8.53
C ILE A 3 -3.43 2.16 8.46
N TYR A 4 -4.22 3.20 8.69
CA TYR A 4 -5.66 3.20 8.55
C TYR A 4 -6.06 3.85 7.22
N TYR A 5 -6.68 3.09 6.33
CA TYR A 5 -7.17 3.56 5.04
C TYR A 5 -8.66 3.86 5.10
N THR A 6 -9.05 5.05 4.61
CA THR A 6 -10.44 5.51 4.61
C THR A 6 -11.14 5.39 3.27
N GLU A 7 -10.39 5.25 2.18
CA GLU A 7 -10.90 5.23 0.80
C GLU A 7 -10.30 4.12 -0.05
N LEU A 8 -10.25 2.90 0.49
CA LEU A 8 -9.82 1.76 -0.30
C LEU A 8 -10.79 1.51 -1.46
N PRO A 9 -10.31 1.27 -2.68
CA PRO A 9 -11.17 0.89 -3.80
C PRO A 9 -11.74 -0.53 -3.63
N SER A 10 -11.01 -1.40 -2.94
CA SER A 10 -11.39 -2.77 -2.61
C SER A 10 -10.62 -3.24 -1.37
N TYR A 11 -11.15 -4.21 -0.63
CA TYR A 11 -10.40 -4.92 0.41
C TYR A 11 -9.42 -5.95 -0.18
N PHE A 12 -9.60 -6.31 -1.45
CA PHE A 12 -8.70 -7.16 -2.20
C PHE A 12 -8.09 -6.34 -3.34
N ILE A 13 -6.77 -6.21 -3.32
CA ILE A 13 -5.99 -5.43 -4.29
C ILE A 13 -4.90 -6.34 -4.83
N VAL A 14 -4.92 -6.59 -6.14
CA VAL A 14 -3.98 -7.49 -6.80
C VAL A 14 -2.61 -6.84 -6.90
N PHE A 15 -1.60 -7.56 -6.43
CA PHE A 15 -0.21 -7.15 -6.50
C PHE A 15 0.57 -7.95 -7.56
N ALA A 16 0.27 -9.23 -7.69
CA ALA A 16 0.90 -10.16 -8.64
C ALA A 16 -0.06 -11.32 -8.94
N ILE A 17 0.09 -11.94 -10.07
CA ILE A 17 -0.59 -13.17 -10.45
C ILE A 17 0.49 -14.18 -10.87
N PHE A 18 0.40 -15.39 -10.35
CA PHE A 18 1.24 -16.52 -10.74
C PHE A 18 0.37 -17.61 -11.36
N ASP A 19 0.89 -18.27 -12.37
CA ASP A 19 0.24 -19.42 -12.99
C ASP A 19 0.49 -20.71 -12.19
N GLU A 20 0.00 -21.85 -12.72
CA GLU A 20 0.15 -23.18 -12.11
C GLU A 20 1.60 -23.71 -12.14
N TYR A 21 2.48 -23.06 -12.89
CA TYR A 21 3.91 -23.38 -12.94
C TYR A 21 4.76 -22.47 -12.07
N ASN A 22 4.13 -21.61 -11.27
CA ASN A 22 4.78 -20.57 -10.47
C ASN A 22 5.54 -19.51 -11.31
N GLU A 23 5.14 -19.32 -12.58
CA GLU A 23 5.59 -18.21 -13.40
C GLU A 23 4.72 -16.99 -13.13
N GLU A 24 5.33 -15.85 -12.85
CA GLU A 24 4.60 -14.60 -12.70
C GLU A 24 4.08 -14.12 -14.06
N ILE A 25 2.81 -13.78 -14.12
CA ILE A 25 2.20 -13.15 -15.28
C ILE A 25 2.79 -11.73 -15.45
N PRO A 26 3.26 -11.34 -16.66
CA PRO A 26 3.78 -10.01 -16.90
C PRO A 26 2.79 -8.92 -16.45
N TRP A 27 3.32 -7.77 -16.03
CA TRP A 27 2.50 -6.73 -15.42
C TRP A 27 1.37 -6.21 -16.33
N ASP A 28 1.63 -6.02 -17.61
CA ASP A 28 0.62 -5.61 -18.60
C ASP A 28 -0.54 -6.61 -18.68
N LYS A 29 -0.23 -7.90 -18.65
CA LYS A 29 -1.23 -8.98 -18.64
C LYS A 29 -1.94 -9.09 -17.30
N THR A 30 -1.24 -8.85 -16.21
CA THR A 30 -1.86 -8.76 -14.87
C THR A 30 -2.91 -7.65 -14.82
N VAL A 31 -2.62 -6.47 -15.39
CA VAL A 31 -3.57 -5.35 -15.49
C VAL A 31 -4.75 -5.71 -16.40
N GLU A 32 -4.51 -6.32 -17.55
CA GLU A 32 -5.55 -6.80 -18.47
C GLU A 32 -6.51 -7.77 -17.76
N MET A 33 -5.97 -8.80 -17.09
CA MET A 33 -6.77 -9.76 -16.32
C MET A 33 -7.55 -9.09 -15.19
N CYS A 34 -6.96 -8.14 -14.47
CA CYS A 34 -7.68 -7.38 -13.45
C CYS A 34 -8.89 -6.64 -14.02
N ASN A 35 -8.73 -6.00 -15.19
CA ASN A 35 -9.83 -5.31 -15.86
C ASN A 35 -10.93 -6.28 -16.30
N ASP A 36 -10.57 -7.43 -16.88
CA ASP A 36 -11.51 -8.44 -17.36
C ASP A 36 -12.35 -9.05 -16.23
N PHE A 37 -11.74 -9.25 -15.07
CA PHE A 37 -12.42 -9.82 -13.90
C PHE A 37 -12.99 -8.77 -12.94
N GLY A 38 -12.89 -7.49 -13.23
CA GLY A 38 -13.36 -6.41 -12.36
C GLY A 38 -12.58 -6.34 -11.04
N LEU A 39 -11.31 -6.75 -11.04
CA LEU A 39 -10.43 -6.68 -9.89
C LEU A 39 -9.66 -5.36 -9.87
N VAL A 40 -9.27 -4.94 -8.67
CA VAL A 40 -8.43 -3.75 -8.50
C VAL A 40 -6.97 -4.19 -8.32
N HIS A 41 -6.05 -3.60 -9.07
CA HIS A 41 -4.62 -3.79 -8.85
C HIS A 41 -4.01 -2.65 -8.02
N VAL A 42 -2.80 -2.87 -7.48
CA VAL A 42 -2.04 -1.84 -6.76
C VAL A 42 -1.75 -0.63 -7.68
N PRO A 43 -1.66 0.60 -7.12
CA PRO A 43 -1.29 1.76 -7.91
C PRO A 43 0.16 1.65 -8.41
N VAL A 44 0.38 1.99 -9.66
CA VAL A 44 1.71 2.09 -10.27
C VAL A 44 2.22 3.51 -10.06
N LEU A 45 3.38 3.65 -9.41
CA LEU A 45 4.02 4.94 -9.17
C LEU A 45 5.04 5.28 -10.27
N TYR A 46 5.68 4.27 -10.85
CA TYR A 46 6.68 4.38 -11.90
C TYR A 46 6.61 3.16 -12.81
N ASP A 47 6.70 3.38 -14.09
CA ASP A 47 6.85 2.36 -15.12
C ASP A 47 7.91 2.82 -16.12
N GLY A 48 8.94 1.99 -16.33
CA GLY A 48 10.05 2.32 -17.22
C GLY A 48 11.35 1.60 -16.87
N GLN A 49 12.43 1.99 -17.54
CA GLN A 49 13.76 1.44 -17.25
C GLN A 49 14.18 1.76 -15.81
N TRP A 50 14.98 0.85 -15.22
CA TRP A 50 15.52 1.05 -13.88
C TRP A 50 16.27 2.38 -13.76
N ASP A 51 15.75 3.25 -12.90
CA ASP A 51 16.34 4.53 -12.55
C ASP A 51 16.00 4.82 -11.07
N LEU A 52 16.96 4.58 -10.19
CA LEU A 52 16.72 4.66 -8.75
C LEU A 52 16.32 6.06 -8.29
N ASP A 53 16.84 7.11 -8.92
CA ASP A 53 16.53 8.48 -8.52
C ASP A 53 15.10 8.84 -8.93
N LYS A 54 14.68 8.52 -10.13
CA LYS A 54 13.29 8.69 -10.58
C LYS A 54 12.30 7.87 -9.72
N ILE A 55 12.65 6.63 -9.39
CA ILE A 55 11.82 5.77 -8.53
C ILE A 55 11.63 6.43 -7.16
N LYS A 56 12.71 6.96 -6.56
CA LYS A 56 12.62 7.68 -5.27
C LYS A 56 11.77 8.95 -5.36
N GLU A 57 11.88 9.70 -6.45
CA GLU A 57 11.08 10.91 -6.69
C GLU A 57 9.58 10.63 -6.79
N CYS A 58 9.19 9.44 -7.29
CA CYS A 58 7.79 9.03 -7.35
C CYS A 58 7.17 8.71 -5.98
N TYR A 59 8.00 8.50 -4.95
CA TYR A 59 7.53 8.22 -3.61
C TYR A 59 7.26 9.49 -2.83
N THR A 60 6.01 9.90 -2.76
CA THR A 60 5.60 11.12 -2.05
C THR A 60 5.42 10.93 -0.54
N GLY A 61 5.40 9.68 -0.07
CA GLY A 61 5.08 9.34 1.31
C GLY A 61 3.58 9.46 1.66
N VAL A 62 2.73 9.83 0.70
CA VAL A 62 1.28 10.02 0.90
C VAL A 62 0.51 8.92 0.18
N SER A 63 -0.42 8.27 0.90
CA SER A 63 -1.27 7.23 0.33
C SER A 63 -2.35 7.82 -0.58
N VAL A 64 -2.56 7.20 -1.76
CA VAL A 64 -3.67 7.51 -2.66
C VAL A 64 -5.03 7.01 -2.14
N TYR A 65 -5.03 6.19 -1.10
CA TYR A 65 -6.23 5.58 -0.52
C TYR A 65 -6.76 6.30 0.71
N ASN A 66 -6.29 7.51 0.94
CA ASN A 66 -6.78 8.37 2.00
C ASN A 66 -7.26 9.68 1.40
N GLY A 67 -8.54 10.00 1.57
CA GLY A 67 -9.16 11.22 1.03
C GLY A 67 -8.68 12.51 1.70
N TRP A 68 -7.71 12.42 2.59
CA TRP A 68 -7.17 13.54 3.33
C TRP A 68 -5.80 13.98 2.83
N GLN A 69 -5.67 15.28 2.60
CA GLN A 69 -4.40 15.93 2.30
C GLN A 69 -3.97 16.73 3.54
N PRO A 70 -2.84 16.40 4.18
CA PRO A 70 -2.41 17.14 5.37
C PRO A 70 -2.03 18.57 5.00
N LYS A 71 -2.77 19.51 5.52
CA LYS A 71 -2.36 20.92 5.50
C LYS A 71 -1.48 21.30 6.68
N LYS A 72 -1.31 20.44 7.70
CA LYS A 72 -0.53 20.66 8.93
C LYS A 72 -0.02 19.33 9.48
N THR A 73 0.98 19.41 10.38
CA THR A 73 1.60 18.29 11.10
C THR A 73 0.57 17.28 11.60
N VAL A 74 0.70 16.05 11.12
CA VAL A 74 -0.12 14.92 11.60
C VAL A 74 0.36 14.57 13.00
N PRO A 75 -0.53 14.32 13.97
CA PRO A 75 -0.14 13.71 15.24
C PRO A 75 0.61 12.40 15.00
N ASP A 76 1.46 12.01 15.95
CA ASP A 76 2.05 10.67 15.87
C ASP A 76 0.95 9.60 15.78
N PHE A 77 1.29 8.44 15.21
CA PHE A 77 0.30 7.39 14.92
C PHE A 77 -0.45 6.91 16.17
N LYS A 78 0.19 6.91 17.34
CA LYS A 78 -0.41 6.47 18.60
C LYS A 78 -1.51 7.43 19.02
N THR A 79 -1.22 8.72 19.08
CA THR A 79 -2.18 9.79 19.41
C THR A 79 -3.36 9.79 18.43
N PHE A 80 -3.10 9.67 17.14
CA PHE A 80 -4.12 9.60 16.11
C PHE A 80 -5.04 8.40 16.29
N ARG A 81 -4.49 7.21 16.57
CA ARG A 81 -5.23 6.00 16.81
C ARG A 81 -6.13 6.10 18.04
N GLU A 82 -5.60 6.64 19.15
CA GLU A 82 -6.35 6.87 20.37
C GLU A 82 -7.56 7.77 20.10
N MET A 83 -7.39 8.85 19.37
CA MET A 83 -8.47 9.77 19.00
C MET A 83 -9.55 9.10 18.12
N ILE A 84 -9.19 8.19 17.23
CA ILE A 84 -10.18 7.41 16.43
C ILE A 84 -10.96 6.46 17.33
N LEU A 85 -10.28 5.75 18.25
CA LEU A 85 -10.91 4.80 19.16
C LEU A 85 -11.87 5.48 20.14
N GLU A 86 -11.57 6.69 20.55
CA GLU A 86 -12.41 7.51 21.41
C GLU A 86 -13.56 8.20 20.65
N GLY A 87 -13.67 8.01 19.33
CA GLY A 87 -14.68 8.66 18.50
C GLY A 87 -14.51 10.16 18.34
N LEU A 88 -13.38 10.71 18.79
CA LEU A 88 -13.08 12.14 18.73
C LEU A 88 -12.69 12.60 17.33
N LEU A 89 -12.24 11.68 16.47
CA LEU A 89 -11.91 11.94 15.10
C LEU A 89 -12.92 11.27 14.17
N ILE A 90 -13.88 12.06 13.76
CA ILE A 90 -14.84 11.67 12.74
C ILE A 90 -14.14 11.79 11.38
N GLU A 91 -13.90 10.66 10.70
CA GLU A 91 -13.74 10.48 9.25
C GLU A 91 -12.76 11.38 8.48
N ARG A 92 -12.23 12.45 9.06
CA ARG A 92 -11.41 13.45 8.33
C ARG A 92 -9.91 13.27 8.44
N PHE A 93 -9.44 12.34 9.28
CA PHE A 93 -8.03 12.22 9.60
C PHE A 93 -7.57 10.75 9.53
N ALA A 94 -7.48 10.22 8.32
CA ALA A 94 -6.70 9.01 8.10
C ALA A 94 -5.21 9.37 8.12
N ASP A 95 -4.36 8.48 8.61
CA ASP A 95 -2.91 8.61 8.42
C ASP A 95 -2.62 8.60 6.91
N PRO A 96 -2.18 9.71 6.32
CA PRO A 96 -1.94 9.79 4.89
C PRO A 96 -0.65 9.09 4.48
N THR A 97 0.14 8.63 5.45
CA THR A 97 1.47 8.10 5.17
C THR A 97 1.42 6.74 4.49
N GLN A 98 2.35 6.53 3.57
CA GLN A 98 2.63 5.21 3.00
C GLN A 98 3.70 4.50 3.82
N GLU A 99 3.61 3.19 3.96
CA GLU A 99 4.68 2.39 4.58
C GLU A 99 5.94 2.36 3.74
N GLY A 100 5.79 2.41 2.43
CA GLY A 100 6.84 2.32 1.46
C GLY A 100 6.32 2.01 0.07
N TYR A 101 7.18 1.44 -0.75
CA TYR A 101 6.82 0.98 -2.09
C TYR A 101 7.55 -0.33 -2.42
N VAL A 102 7.06 -1.01 -3.44
CA VAL A 102 7.68 -2.21 -4.00
C VAL A 102 8.10 -1.90 -5.42
N THR A 103 9.35 -2.20 -5.76
CA THR A 103 9.86 -2.17 -7.13
C THR A 103 10.00 -3.61 -7.59
N ARG A 104 9.52 -3.90 -8.79
CA ARG A 104 9.57 -5.23 -9.38
C ARG A 104 9.87 -5.15 -10.87
N VAL A 105 10.37 -6.24 -11.44
CA VAL A 105 10.46 -6.41 -12.87
C VAL A 105 9.04 -6.52 -13.44
N ALA A 106 8.78 -5.91 -14.59
CA ALA A 106 7.48 -5.96 -15.25
C ALA A 106 7.28 -7.25 -16.09
N ASP A 107 8.39 -7.86 -16.52
CA ASP A 107 8.38 -9.11 -17.26
C ASP A 107 8.14 -10.33 -16.35
N SER A 108 7.79 -11.45 -16.96
CA SER A 108 7.60 -12.74 -16.29
C SER A 108 8.89 -13.23 -15.62
N PHE A 109 8.74 -13.87 -14.46
CA PHE A 109 9.83 -14.60 -13.80
C PHE A 109 9.26 -15.71 -12.93
N HIS A 110 10.04 -16.79 -12.77
CA HIS A 110 9.67 -17.90 -11.90
C HIS A 110 9.79 -17.50 -10.42
N TYR A 111 8.86 -17.97 -9.57
CA TYR A 111 8.78 -17.62 -8.15
C TYR A 111 10.09 -17.89 -7.35
N ASP A 112 10.87 -18.90 -7.74
CA ASP A 112 12.17 -19.17 -7.13
C ASP A 112 13.15 -17.98 -7.23
N ASN A 113 12.94 -17.12 -8.22
CA ASN A 113 13.73 -15.91 -8.46
C ASN A 113 13.12 -14.66 -7.83
N PHE A 114 12.06 -14.78 -7.04
CA PHE A 114 11.32 -13.64 -6.49
C PHE A 114 12.23 -12.63 -5.78
N ALA A 115 13.16 -13.10 -4.94
CA ALA A 115 14.08 -12.23 -4.20
C ALA A 115 15.03 -11.40 -5.08
N ASN A 116 15.24 -11.82 -6.34
CA ASN A 116 16.08 -11.11 -7.31
C ASN A 116 15.28 -10.10 -8.17
N HIS A 117 13.95 -10.26 -8.22
CA HIS A 117 13.08 -9.49 -9.11
C HIS A 117 12.13 -8.53 -8.37
N VAL A 118 12.02 -8.67 -7.04
CA VAL A 118 11.12 -7.85 -6.22
C VAL A 118 11.88 -7.28 -5.04
N VAL A 119 11.90 -5.96 -4.92
CA VAL A 119 12.56 -5.22 -3.84
C VAL A 119 11.56 -4.34 -3.13
N LYS A 120 11.57 -4.37 -1.80
CA LYS A 120 10.71 -3.57 -0.95
C LYS A 120 11.49 -2.45 -0.27
N PHE A 121 11.03 -1.23 -0.42
CA PHE A 121 11.47 -0.09 0.37
C PHE A 121 10.45 0.19 1.48
N LEU A 122 10.93 0.35 2.71
CA LEU A 122 10.13 0.75 3.86
C LEU A 122 10.68 2.05 4.45
N ARG A 123 9.78 2.99 4.75
CA ARG A 123 10.18 4.22 5.43
C ARG A 123 10.68 3.91 6.84
N LYS A 124 11.61 4.73 7.32
CA LYS A 124 12.11 4.63 8.69
C LYS A 124 10.95 4.90 9.68
N GLY A 125 10.84 4.05 10.71
CA GLY A 125 9.83 4.23 11.76
C GLY A 125 8.41 3.81 11.39
N HIS A 126 8.21 3.02 10.32
CA HIS A 126 6.89 2.46 10.00
C HIS A 126 6.38 1.46 11.05
N VAL A 127 7.28 0.82 11.78
CA VAL A 127 6.97 0.00 12.95
C VAL A 127 7.33 0.81 14.19
N THR A 128 6.33 1.34 14.89
CA THR A 128 6.52 2.26 16.02
C THR A 128 6.24 1.61 17.37
N THR A 129 5.71 0.38 17.40
CA THR A 129 5.33 -0.30 18.65
C THR A 129 6.19 -1.53 18.88
N SER A 130 6.74 -1.64 20.11
CA SER A 130 7.33 -2.85 20.66
C SER A 130 6.29 -3.86 21.15
N ASP A 131 5.02 -3.43 21.25
CA ASP A 131 3.95 -4.25 21.76
C ASP A 131 3.42 -5.21 20.69
N HIS A 132 3.04 -6.39 21.13
CA HIS A 132 2.56 -7.43 20.22
C HIS A 132 1.27 -6.94 19.56
N TRP A 133 1.25 -6.88 18.21
CA TRP A 133 0.14 -6.35 17.42
C TRP A 133 -1.24 -7.00 17.73
N MET A 134 -1.26 -8.23 18.27
CA MET A 134 -2.48 -8.92 18.69
C MET A 134 -3.09 -8.39 19.98
N SER A 135 -2.34 -7.62 20.79
CA SER A 135 -2.85 -7.02 22.04
C SER A 135 -3.54 -5.68 21.82
N GLU A 136 -3.47 -5.14 20.60
CA GLU A 136 -4.05 -3.85 20.28
C GLU A 136 -5.43 -3.97 19.61
N GLN A 137 -6.32 -3.02 19.94
CA GLN A 137 -7.62 -2.95 19.29
C GLN A 137 -7.46 -2.64 17.80
N MET A 138 -8.06 -3.47 16.94
CA MET A 138 -7.97 -3.32 15.49
C MET A 138 -8.90 -2.21 14.98
N ILE A 139 -8.34 -1.23 14.28
CA ILE A 139 -9.11 -0.25 13.51
C ILE A 139 -9.31 -0.82 12.10
N LYS A 140 -10.58 -0.94 11.67
CA LYS A 140 -10.93 -1.48 10.35
C LYS A 140 -10.76 -0.42 9.27
N ASN A 141 -10.11 -0.78 8.18
CA ASN A 141 -10.08 0.04 6.98
C ASN A 141 -11.47 0.23 6.39
N ARG A 142 -11.68 1.31 5.63
CA ARG A 142 -12.95 1.62 4.99
C ARG A 142 -12.81 1.64 3.47
N LEU A 143 -13.89 1.26 2.80
CA LEU A 143 -14.01 1.41 1.35
C LEU A 143 -14.41 2.85 1.02
N LYS A 144 -13.98 3.30 -0.16
CA LYS A 144 -14.47 4.55 -0.76
C LYS A 144 -15.99 4.45 -0.94
N ALA A 145 -16.71 5.47 -0.51
CA ALA A 145 -18.14 5.58 -0.79
C ALA A 145 -18.37 5.60 -2.32
N LYS A 146 -19.35 4.83 -2.77
CA LYS A 146 -19.75 4.78 -4.19
C LYS A 146 -20.49 6.05 -4.57
#